data_934eba0afa83a3fc399d5d725b3497d3
#
_entry.id   934eba0afa83a3fc399d5d725b3497d3
#
_cell.length_a   1.000
_cell.length_b   1.000
_cell.length_c   1.000
_cell.angle_alpha   90.00
_cell.angle_beta   90.00
_cell.angle_gamma   90.00
#
_symmetry.space_group_name_H-M   'P 1'
#
loop_
_entity.id
_entity.type
_entity.pdbx_description
1 polymer ?
#
loop_
_entity_poly.entity_id
_entity_poly.type
_entity_poly.pdbx_seq_one_letter_code
_entity_poly.pdbx_strand_id
1 'polypeptide(L)'
;MIGGGTTAIEAKILNRHITCIDVNEEALERTRKSLEFEVDNKSKQRVVKCDARNMSFIKDNEIDFVLTHPPYADIIKYSEGEIEEDLSGIHDIDAFVDEIEKVAKELYRVLKPGKYCAILMGDTRRQKMYQPLAFKVMERFLKAGFLLKEDIIKRQFNCKATGFWVTRSKESNFLLIMHEHLFVFQKLSQTHE
;
A
#
# COMPACT_ATOMS: atom_id res chain seq x y z
N MET A 1 -0.24 -1.70 -6.79
CA MET A 1 0.72 -1.94 -5.69
C MET A 1 0.52 -3.36 -5.17
N ILE A 2 0.81 -4.33 -6.04
CA ILE A 2 0.50 -5.75 -5.83
C ILE A 2 1.73 -6.54 -5.33
N GLY A 3 2.93 -6.03 -5.58
CA GLY A 3 4.19 -6.69 -5.22
C GLY A 3 4.32 -8.09 -5.80
N GLY A 4 4.62 -9.09 -4.97
CA GLY A 4 4.76 -10.49 -5.37
C GLY A 4 3.45 -11.28 -5.52
N GLY A 5 2.29 -10.66 -5.37
CA GLY A 5 0.99 -11.32 -5.52
C GLY A 5 0.49 -12.14 -4.33
N THR A 6 1.16 -12.12 -3.17
CA THR A 6 0.77 -12.92 -2.00
C THR A 6 -0.68 -12.68 -1.59
N THR A 7 -1.14 -11.43 -1.54
CA THR A 7 -2.53 -11.10 -1.22
C THR A 7 -3.52 -11.69 -2.23
N ALA A 8 -3.13 -11.78 -3.51
CA ALA A 8 -3.98 -12.38 -4.55
C ALA A 8 -4.11 -13.90 -4.36
N ILE A 9 -3.04 -14.57 -3.97
CA ILE A 9 -3.01 -16.00 -3.65
C ILE A 9 -3.95 -16.27 -2.47
N GLU A 10 -3.78 -15.53 -1.38
CA GLU A 10 -4.62 -15.68 -0.18
C GLU A 10 -6.10 -15.42 -0.48
N ALA A 11 -6.41 -14.39 -1.25
CA ALA A 11 -7.80 -14.11 -1.65
C ALA A 11 -8.40 -15.27 -2.46
N LYS A 12 -7.62 -15.88 -3.37
CA LYS A 12 -8.05 -17.03 -4.16
C LYS A 12 -8.31 -18.23 -3.24
N ILE A 13 -7.39 -18.58 -2.34
CA ILE A 13 -7.54 -19.68 -1.38
C ILE A 13 -8.78 -19.49 -0.50
N LEU A 14 -9.01 -18.27 -0.05
CA LEU A 14 -10.15 -17.90 0.82
C LEU A 14 -11.47 -17.70 0.06
N ASN A 15 -11.55 -18.06 -1.21
CA ASN A 15 -12.72 -17.87 -2.08
C ASN A 15 -13.22 -16.42 -2.10
N ARG A 16 -12.30 -15.45 -2.22
CA ARG A 16 -12.61 -14.02 -2.34
C ARG A 16 -12.32 -13.51 -3.74
N HIS A 17 -13.26 -12.74 -4.29
CA HIS A 17 -12.97 -11.97 -5.50
C HIS A 17 -11.92 -10.90 -5.19
N ILE A 18 -10.96 -10.72 -6.08
CA ILE A 18 -9.95 -9.68 -5.93
C ILE A 18 -9.64 -9.01 -7.26
N THR A 19 -9.47 -7.68 -7.23
CA THR A 19 -8.89 -6.90 -8.31
C THR A 19 -7.53 -6.40 -7.86
N CYS A 20 -6.49 -6.86 -8.53
CA CYS A 20 -5.10 -6.53 -8.28
C CYS A 20 -4.64 -5.50 -9.29
N ILE A 21 -4.06 -4.40 -8.84
CA ILE A 21 -3.56 -3.33 -9.71
C ILE A 21 -2.10 -3.01 -9.42
N ASP A 22 -1.34 -2.76 -10.47
CA ASP A 22 0.02 -2.23 -10.41
C ASP A 22 0.33 -1.48 -11.71
N VAL A 23 1.30 -0.58 -11.68
CA VAL A 23 1.84 0.08 -12.87
C VAL A 23 2.95 -0.74 -13.52
N ASN A 24 3.61 -1.62 -12.74
CA ASN A 24 4.72 -2.46 -13.18
C ASN A 24 4.21 -3.78 -13.77
N GLU A 25 4.38 -3.96 -15.09
CA GLU A 25 3.94 -5.16 -15.81
C GLU A 25 4.65 -6.43 -15.32
N GLU A 26 5.91 -6.35 -14.95
CA GLU A 26 6.64 -7.51 -14.42
C GLU A 26 6.03 -8.02 -13.10
N ALA A 27 5.57 -7.12 -12.21
CA ALA A 27 4.86 -7.49 -10.99
C ALA A 27 3.50 -8.14 -11.30
N LEU A 28 2.80 -7.64 -12.32
CA LEU A 28 1.53 -8.21 -12.78
C LEU A 28 1.71 -9.61 -13.38
N GLU A 29 2.73 -9.82 -14.21
CA GLU A 29 3.04 -11.14 -14.78
C GLU A 29 3.42 -12.16 -13.70
N ARG A 30 4.28 -11.77 -12.76
CA ARG A 30 4.58 -12.62 -11.59
C ARG A 30 3.33 -13.01 -10.83
N THR A 31 2.42 -12.06 -10.63
CA THR A 31 1.15 -12.33 -9.95
C THR A 31 0.26 -13.28 -10.76
N ARG A 32 0.14 -13.10 -12.09
CA ARG A 32 -0.63 -14.02 -12.96
C ARG A 32 -0.10 -15.44 -12.85
N LYS A 33 1.23 -15.62 -12.97
CA LYS A 33 1.88 -16.93 -12.79
C LYS A 33 1.63 -17.54 -11.41
N SER A 34 1.68 -16.73 -10.37
CA SER A 34 1.43 -17.18 -8.98
C SER A 34 -0.02 -17.62 -8.75
N LEU A 35 -0.94 -17.25 -9.64
CA LEU A 35 -2.35 -17.63 -9.60
C LEU A 35 -2.71 -18.86 -10.44
N GLU A 36 -1.74 -19.50 -11.12
CA GLU A 36 -1.96 -20.66 -12.03
C GLU A 36 -2.22 -21.98 -11.29
N PHE A 37 -2.47 -21.97 -9.99
CA PHE A 37 -2.85 -23.18 -9.27
C PHE A 37 -4.37 -23.35 -9.22
N GLU A 38 -4.82 -24.60 -9.17
CA GLU A 38 -6.24 -24.91 -9.05
C GLU A 38 -6.69 -24.91 -7.59
N VAL A 39 -7.90 -24.42 -7.36
CA VAL A 39 -8.59 -24.49 -6.08
C VAL A 39 -10.09 -24.60 -6.37
N ASP A 40 -10.77 -25.48 -5.64
CA ASP A 40 -12.21 -25.71 -5.83
C ASP A 40 -12.99 -24.55 -5.19
N ASN A 41 -13.10 -23.44 -5.93
CA ASN A 41 -13.92 -22.31 -5.55
C ASN A 41 -14.36 -21.49 -6.78
N LYS A 42 -15.23 -20.49 -6.54
CA LYS A 42 -15.81 -19.64 -7.59
C LYS A 42 -15.24 -18.22 -7.62
N SER A 43 -14.20 -17.95 -6.85
CA SER A 43 -13.61 -16.62 -6.79
C SER A 43 -12.93 -16.25 -8.10
N LYS A 44 -12.96 -14.96 -8.42
CA LYS A 44 -12.31 -14.41 -9.63
C LYS A 44 -11.16 -13.52 -9.21
N GLN A 45 -10.01 -13.72 -9.82
CA GLN A 45 -8.81 -12.91 -9.63
C GLN A 45 -8.58 -12.09 -10.91
N ARG A 46 -8.74 -10.78 -10.83
CA ARG A 46 -8.50 -9.85 -11.93
C ARG A 46 -7.18 -9.14 -11.69
N VAL A 47 -6.25 -9.22 -12.66
CA VAL A 47 -4.94 -8.57 -12.60
C VAL A 47 -4.86 -7.54 -13.72
N VAL A 48 -4.74 -6.27 -13.38
CA VAL A 48 -4.89 -5.13 -14.31
C VAL A 48 -3.72 -4.16 -14.14
N LYS A 49 -3.12 -3.75 -15.26
CA LYS A 49 -2.20 -2.61 -15.28
C LYS A 49 -2.98 -1.34 -15.06
N CYS A 50 -2.71 -0.62 -13.98
CA CYS A 50 -3.43 0.60 -13.64
C CYS A 50 -2.65 1.43 -12.63
N ASP A 51 -2.70 2.74 -12.80
CA ASP A 51 -2.28 3.70 -11.80
C ASP A 51 -3.35 3.82 -10.70
N ALA A 52 -2.94 3.64 -9.46
CA ALA A 52 -3.84 3.73 -8.31
C ALA A 52 -4.42 5.15 -8.07
N ARG A 53 -3.85 6.16 -8.73
CA ARG A 53 -4.37 7.54 -8.72
C ARG A 53 -5.58 7.73 -9.64
N ASN A 54 -5.84 6.78 -10.54
CA ASN A 54 -6.97 6.81 -11.47
C ASN A 54 -7.46 5.39 -11.79
N MET A 55 -8.43 4.92 -11.04
CA MET A 55 -9.06 3.61 -11.21
C MET A 55 -10.43 3.72 -11.90
N SER A 56 -10.55 4.49 -12.98
CA SER A 56 -11.82 4.80 -13.68
C SER A 56 -12.59 3.57 -14.16
N PHE A 57 -11.94 2.41 -14.29
CA PHE A 57 -12.58 1.13 -14.63
C PHE A 57 -13.33 0.47 -13.44
N ILE A 58 -13.20 1.01 -12.22
CA ILE A 58 -13.94 0.61 -11.02
C ILE A 58 -14.97 1.70 -10.73
N LYS A 59 -16.23 1.31 -10.55
CA LYS A 59 -17.32 2.24 -10.25
C LYS A 59 -17.21 2.79 -8.82
N ASP A 60 -17.87 3.89 -8.57
CA ASP A 60 -18.04 4.43 -7.23
C ASP A 60 -18.73 3.41 -6.33
N ASN A 61 -18.25 3.26 -5.10
CA ASN A 61 -18.86 2.38 -4.10
C ASN A 61 -19.00 0.92 -4.58
N GLU A 62 -18.00 0.39 -5.28
CA GLU A 62 -18.03 -0.99 -5.79
C GLU A 62 -17.28 -1.97 -4.88
N ILE A 63 -16.22 -1.52 -4.20
CA ILE A 63 -15.27 -2.36 -3.48
C ILE A 63 -15.66 -2.53 -2.01
N ASP A 64 -15.61 -3.76 -1.50
CA ASP A 64 -15.93 -4.08 -0.10
C ASP A 64 -14.74 -3.92 0.85
N PHE A 65 -13.50 -4.07 0.36
CA PHE A 65 -12.29 -3.94 1.17
C PHE A 65 -11.09 -3.60 0.30
N VAL A 66 -10.25 -2.70 0.80
CA VAL A 66 -8.96 -2.37 0.17
C VAL A 66 -7.83 -2.73 1.11
N LEU A 67 -6.80 -3.38 0.57
CA LEU A 67 -5.51 -3.57 1.23
C LEU A 67 -4.41 -3.12 0.28
N THR A 68 -3.55 -2.21 0.74
CA THR A 68 -2.44 -1.70 -0.07
C THR A 68 -1.18 -1.51 0.74
N HIS A 69 -0.04 -1.64 0.07
CA HIS A 69 1.29 -1.43 0.61
C HIS A 69 2.10 -0.63 -0.43
N PRO A 70 1.96 0.69 -0.46
CA PRO A 70 2.68 1.54 -1.42
C PRO A 70 4.19 1.53 -1.14
N PRO A 71 5.01 1.97 -2.08
CA PRO A 71 6.44 2.20 -1.82
C PRO A 71 6.63 3.26 -0.74
N TYR A 72 7.80 3.27 -0.10
CA TYR A 72 8.17 4.28 0.89
C TYR A 72 9.02 5.36 0.22
N ALA A 73 8.43 6.15 -0.65
CA ALA A 73 9.13 7.06 -1.56
C ALA A 73 10.25 6.31 -2.33
N ASP A 74 11.45 6.85 -2.42
CA ASP A 74 12.57 6.29 -3.17
C ASP A 74 13.48 5.32 -2.37
N ILE A 75 13.00 4.77 -1.26
CA ILE A 75 13.79 3.81 -0.45
C ILE A 75 14.10 2.55 -1.23
N ILE A 76 13.13 2.05 -2.01
CA ILE A 76 13.29 0.94 -2.94
C ILE A 76 12.73 1.39 -4.27
N LYS A 77 13.56 1.50 -5.28
CA LYS A 77 13.15 1.77 -6.65
C LYS A 77 12.67 0.48 -7.29
N TYR A 78 11.42 0.45 -7.73
CA TYR A 78 10.80 -0.73 -8.31
C TYR A 78 10.89 -0.78 -9.84
N SER A 79 11.11 0.37 -10.51
CA SER A 79 11.19 0.46 -11.98
C SER A 79 12.44 1.17 -12.50
N GLU A 80 13.41 1.50 -11.65
CA GLU A 80 14.63 2.24 -12.00
C GLU A 80 14.39 3.55 -12.81
N GLY A 81 13.16 4.08 -12.72
CA GLY A 81 12.76 5.30 -13.44
C GLY A 81 12.19 5.07 -14.85
N GLU A 82 11.99 3.81 -15.26
CA GLU A 82 11.42 3.46 -16.57
C GLU A 82 9.90 3.64 -16.64
N ILE A 83 9.22 3.74 -15.49
CA ILE A 83 7.77 3.90 -15.40
C ILE A 83 7.45 5.24 -14.74
N GLU A 84 6.91 6.18 -15.51
CA GLU A 84 6.57 7.54 -15.05
C GLU A 84 5.56 7.53 -13.90
N GLU A 85 4.62 6.59 -13.91
CA GLU A 85 3.59 6.45 -12.89
C GLU A 85 4.07 5.77 -11.60
N ASP A 86 5.31 5.27 -11.56
CA ASP A 86 5.87 4.59 -10.38
C ASP A 86 6.20 5.60 -9.27
N LEU A 87 5.44 5.54 -8.19
CA LEU A 87 5.63 6.40 -7.02
C LEU A 87 6.98 6.18 -6.32
N SER A 88 7.65 5.04 -6.55
CA SER A 88 8.98 4.76 -6.01
C SER A 88 10.10 5.61 -6.65
N GLY A 89 9.79 6.31 -7.73
CA GLY A 89 10.69 7.28 -8.36
C GLY A 89 10.72 8.65 -7.66
N ILE A 90 9.77 8.94 -6.79
CA ILE A 90 9.62 10.27 -6.17
C ILE A 90 10.57 10.41 -4.98
N HIS A 91 11.59 11.26 -5.13
CA HIS A 91 12.59 11.48 -4.08
C HIS A 91 12.06 12.37 -2.95
N ASP A 92 11.35 13.43 -3.26
CA ASP A 92 10.82 14.36 -2.28
C ASP A 92 9.65 13.73 -1.51
N ILE A 93 9.71 13.77 -0.16
CA ILE A 93 8.71 13.14 0.69
C ILE A 93 7.36 13.85 0.59
N ASP A 94 7.35 15.17 0.52
CA ASP A 94 6.11 15.93 0.48
C ASP A 94 5.43 15.77 -0.89
N ALA A 95 6.20 15.77 -1.97
CA ALA A 95 5.70 15.43 -3.31
C ALA A 95 5.13 13.99 -3.36
N PHE A 96 5.82 13.02 -2.75
CA PHE A 96 5.33 11.65 -2.65
C PHE A 96 3.99 11.57 -1.89
N VAL A 97 3.90 12.26 -0.76
CA VAL A 97 2.70 12.27 0.08
C VAL A 97 1.52 12.95 -0.64
N ASP A 98 1.77 13.96 -1.48
CA ASP A 98 0.74 14.59 -2.30
C ASP A 98 0.21 13.64 -3.40
N GLU A 99 1.08 12.80 -3.97
CA GLU A 99 0.62 11.74 -4.89
C GLU A 99 -0.19 10.65 -4.16
N ILE A 100 0.20 10.29 -2.93
CA ILE A 100 -0.59 9.38 -2.08
C ILE A 100 -1.96 9.98 -1.72
N GLU A 101 -2.11 11.30 -1.60
CA GLU A 101 -3.42 11.92 -1.43
C GLU A 101 -4.37 11.63 -2.61
N LYS A 102 -3.86 11.64 -3.84
CA LYS A 102 -4.65 11.28 -5.03
C LYS A 102 -5.09 9.80 -4.97
N VAL A 103 -4.18 8.91 -4.55
CA VAL A 103 -4.52 7.50 -4.32
C VAL A 103 -5.61 7.38 -3.25
N ALA A 104 -5.48 8.07 -2.12
CA ALA A 104 -6.46 8.04 -1.04
C ALA A 104 -7.85 8.49 -1.50
N LYS A 105 -7.94 9.54 -2.33
CA LYS A 105 -9.20 10.01 -2.92
C LYS A 105 -9.85 8.96 -3.83
N GLU A 106 -9.05 8.28 -4.67
CA GLU A 106 -9.55 7.21 -5.52
C GLU A 106 -10.01 5.98 -4.71
N LEU A 107 -9.25 5.59 -3.69
CA LEU A 107 -9.64 4.52 -2.78
C LEU A 107 -10.93 4.86 -2.03
N TYR A 108 -11.09 6.11 -1.60
CA TYR A 108 -12.33 6.58 -0.99
C TYR A 108 -13.52 6.50 -1.95
N ARG A 109 -13.33 6.90 -3.22
CA ARG A 109 -14.37 6.85 -4.26
C ARG A 109 -14.87 5.43 -4.47
N VAL A 110 -13.95 4.48 -4.71
CA VAL A 110 -14.31 3.10 -5.08
C VAL A 110 -14.79 2.26 -3.89
N LEU A 111 -14.42 2.60 -2.66
CA LEU A 111 -14.83 1.85 -1.47
C LEU A 111 -16.29 2.12 -1.12
N LYS A 112 -17.06 1.08 -0.80
CA LYS A 112 -18.44 1.21 -0.33
C LYS A 112 -18.52 1.95 1.01
N PRO A 113 -19.57 2.71 1.28
CA PRO A 113 -19.83 3.28 2.61
C PRO A 113 -19.86 2.20 3.69
N GLY A 114 -19.34 2.52 4.88
CA GLY A 114 -19.23 1.60 6.02
C GLY A 114 -18.10 0.57 5.91
N LYS A 115 -17.39 0.49 4.78
CA LYS A 115 -16.32 -0.48 4.54
C LYS A 115 -14.95 0.07 4.88
N TYR A 116 -13.92 -0.81 4.81
CA TYR A 116 -12.59 -0.55 5.34
C TYR A 116 -11.51 -0.52 4.26
N CYS A 117 -10.53 0.36 4.47
CA CYS A 117 -9.29 0.44 3.71
C CYS A 117 -8.13 0.26 4.67
N ALA A 118 -7.26 -0.71 4.43
CA ALA A 118 -6.04 -0.93 5.20
C ALA A 118 -4.81 -0.56 4.37
N ILE A 119 -3.89 0.20 4.97
CA ILE A 119 -2.62 0.58 4.34
C ILE A 119 -1.47 0.25 5.28
N LEU A 120 -0.50 -0.51 4.77
CA LEU A 120 0.75 -0.78 5.47
C LEU A 120 1.78 0.28 5.09
N MET A 121 2.32 0.99 6.08
CA MET A 121 3.32 2.05 5.89
C MET A 121 4.42 1.96 6.93
N GLY A 122 5.64 2.18 6.49
CA GLY A 122 6.80 2.34 7.37
C GLY A 122 7.32 3.77 7.36
N ASP A 123 8.08 4.08 8.40
CA ASP A 123 8.84 5.31 8.50
C ASP A 123 10.26 5.14 7.97
N THR A 124 10.94 6.23 7.73
CA THR A 124 12.28 6.21 7.17
C THR A 124 13.24 7.17 7.87
N ARG A 125 14.48 7.21 7.43
CA ARG A 125 15.47 8.20 7.84
C ARG A 125 16.08 8.88 6.63
N ARG A 126 16.24 10.21 6.73
CA ARG A 126 17.04 11.00 5.81
C ARG A 126 18.00 11.87 6.59
N GLN A 127 19.24 11.93 6.15
CA GLN A 127 20.29 12.69 6.85
C GLN A 127 20.36 12.37 8.36
N LYS A 128 20.21 11.08 8.71
CA LYS A 128 20.17 10.56 10.09
C LYS A 128 18.92 10.96 10.92
N MET A 129 18.06 11.84 10.39
CA MET A 129 16.83 12.28 11.05
C MET A 129 15.67 11.37 10.71
N TYR A 130 14.84 11.06 11.70
CA TYR A 130 13.60 10.31 11.54
C TYR A 130 12.62 11.10 10.67
N GLN A 131 12.03 10.40 9.71
CA GLN A 131 11.00 10.94 8.83
C GLN A 131 9.69 10.18 9.08
N PRO A 132 8.67 10.83 9.67
CA PRO A 132 7.40 10.20 10.01
C PRO A 132 6.50 10.04 8.78
N LEU A 133 6.95 9.23 7.80
CA LEU A 133 6.28 9.06 6.52
C LEU A 133 4.89 8.41 6.70
N ALA A 134 4.80 7.41 7.59
CA ALA A 134 3.54 6.72 7.88
C ALA A 134 2.46 7.70 8.37
N PHE A 135 2.81 8.61 9.29
CA PHE A 135 1.88 9.61 9.82
C PHE A 135 1.49 10.65 8.76
N LYS A 136 2.43 11.10 7.93
CA LYS A 136 2.12 12.00 6.81
C LYS A 136 1.12 11.37 5.84
N VAL A 137 1.30 10.08 5.53
CA VAL A 137 0.36 9.32 4.68
C VAL A 137 -1.00 9.18 5.38
N MET A 138 -1.02 8.84 6.67
CA MET A 138 -2.25 8.77 7.47
C MET A 138 -3.05 10.08 7.37
N GLU A 139 -2.41 11.23 7.52
CA GLU A 139 -3.06 12.55 7.41
C GLU A 139 -3.72 12.76 6.04
N ARG A 140 -3.10 12.27 4.94
CA ARG A 140 -3.70 12.36 3.59
C ARG A 140 -4.96 11.51 3.44
N PHE A 141 -4.99 10.34 4.09
CA PHE A 141 -6.21 9.52 4.13
C PHE A 141 -7.32 10.19 4.94
N LEU A 142 -7.01 10.78 6.08
CA LEU A 142 -7.98 11.58 6.86
C LEU A 142 -8.53 12.75 6.03
N LYS A 143 -7.66 13.47 5.34
CA LYS A 143 -8.04 14.59 4.45
C LYS A 143 -8.91 14.14 3.26
N ALA A 144 -8.72 12.90 2.77
CA ALA A 144 -9.56 12.31 1.72
C ALA A 144 -10.98 11.94 2.22
N GLY A 145 -11.25 12.04 3.53
CA GLY A 145 -12.56 11.78 4.13
C GLY A 145 -12.68 10.46 4.91
N PHE A 146 -11.61 9.68 4.99
CA PHE A 146 -11.57 8.48 5.82
C PHE A 146 -11.54 8.82 7.32
N LEU A 147 -12.06 7.92 8.14
CA LEU A 147 -11.84 7.92 9.59
C LEU A 147 -10.80 6.85 9.95
N LEU A 148 -9.82 7.20 10.77
CA LEU A 148 -8.90 6.20 11.32
C LEU A 148 -9.64 5.33 12.34
N LYS A 149 -9.68 4.04 12.08
CA LYS A 149 -10.32 3.04 12.95
C LYS A 149 -9.30 2.40 13.88
N GLU A 150 -8.18 1.96 13.34
CA GLU A 150 -7.13 1.26 14.09
C GLU A 150 -5.73 1.65 13.56
N ASP A 151 -4.75 1.67 14.46
CA ASP A 151 -3.32 1.65 14.17
C ASP A 151 -2.72 0.37 14.74
N ILE A 152 -2.37 -0.57 13.87
CA ILE A 152 -1.82 -1.86 14.24
C ILE A 152 -0.32 -1.84 13.98
N ILE A 153 0.47 -2.07 15.01
CA ILE A 153 1.93 -2.12 14.90
C ILE A 153 2.38 -3.50 14.41
N LYS A 154 2.90 -3.54 13.19
CA LYS A 154 3.56 -4.71 12.63
C LYS A 154 5.05 -4.66 12.98
N ARG A 155 5.47 -5.47 13.95
CA ARG A 155 6.89 -5.57 14.31
C ARG A 155 7.68 -6.29 13.22
N GLN A 156 8.79 -5.69 12.79
CA GLN A 156 9.76 -6.33 11.91
C GLN A 156 10.67 -7.26 12.71
N PHE A 157 10.90 -8.47 12.19
CA PHE A 157 11.74 -9.47 12.83
C PHE A 157 12.66 -10.13 11.80
N ASN A 158 13.92 -10.34 12.14
CA ASN A 158 14.93 -11.00 11.29
C ASN A 158 15.04 -10.45 9.86
N CYS A 159 14.98 -9.13 9.67
CA CYS A 159 15.20 -8.53 8.37
C CYS A 159 16.66 -8.72 7.92
N LYS A 160 16.87 -9.06 6.64
CA LYS A 160 18.21 -9.28 6.06
C LYS A 160 19.18 -8.12 6.29
N ALA A 161 18.68 -6.88 6.28
CA ALA A 161 19.47 -5.67 6.48
C ALA A 161 19.71 -5.30 7.96
N THR A 162 19.20 -6.05 8.92
CA THR A 162 19.28 -5.69 10.35
C THR A 162 20.72 -5.52 10.82
N GLY A 163 21.64 -6.43 10.45
CA GLY A 163 23.06 -6.33 10.84
C GLY A 163 23.73 -5.06 10.33
N PHE A 164 23.50 -4.70 9.07
CA PHE A 164 23.99 -3.45 8.48
C PHE A 164 23.49 -2.23 9.25
N TRP A 165 22.17 -2.18 9.51
CA TRP A 165 21.56 -1.06 10.22
C TRP A 165 21.98 -0.96 11.69
N VAL A 166 22.24 -2.08 12.37
CA VAL A 166 22.79 -2.09 13.73
C VAL A 166 24.17 -1.42 13.77
N THR A 167 25.05 -1.72 12.83
CA THR A 167 26.36 -1.07 12.74
C THR A 167 26.20 0.44 12.49
N ARG A 168 25.42 0.82 11.48
CA ARG A 168 25.15 2.23 11.15
C ARG A 168 24.52 3.01 12.29
N SER A 169 23.64 2.39 13.07
CA SER A 169 22.99 3.05 14.21
C SER A 169 23.98 3.42 15.31
N LYS A 170 24.95 2.57 15.57
CA LYS A 170 26.04 2.85 16.54
C LYS A 170 26.94 3.98 16.05
N GLU A 171 27.36 3.95 14.79
CA GLU A 171 28.22 4.97 14.17
C GLU A 171 27.55 6.34 14.10
N SER A 172 26.26 6.39 13.92
CA SER A 172 25.50 7.62 13.63
C SER A 172 24.54 8.02 14.75
N ASN A 173 24.57 7.32 15.89
CA ASN A 173 23.80 7.60 17.10
C ASN A 173 22.29 7.74 16.85
N PHE A 174 21.64 6.69 16.30
CA PHE A 174 20.20 6.62 16.16
C PHE A 174 19.64 5.24 16.53
N LEU A 175 18.38 5.17 16.90
CA LEU A 175 17.67 3.91 17.16
C LEU A 175 17.12 3.31 15.87
N LEU A 176 17.06 1.97 15.78
CA LEU A 176 16.47 1.30 14.63
C LEU A 176 14.96 1.52 14.56
N ILE A 177 14.44 1.65 13.35
CA ILE A 177 13.00 1.57 13.08
C ILE A 177 12.69 0.09 12.86
N MET A 178 11.97 -0.54 13.80
CA MET A 178 11.72 -1.98 13.83
C MET A 178 10.22 -2.32 13.72
N HIS A 179 9.44 -1.42 13.14
CA HIS A 179 8.01 -1.60 12.96
C HIS A 179 7.51 -0.88 11.72
N GLU A 180 6.34 -1.27 11.32
CA GLU A 180 5.50 -0.63 10.32
C GLU A 180 4.09 -0.45 10.92
N HIS A 181 3.35 0.53 10.43
CA HIS A 181 1.97 0.79 10.81
C HIS A 181 1.03 0.17 9.79
N LEU A 182 0.09 -0.65 10.25
CA LEU A 182 -1.06 -1.04 9.46
C LEU A 182 -2.25 -0.17 9.91
N PHE A 183 -2.44 0.96 9.24
CA PHE A 183 -3.60 1.81 9.47
C PHE A 183 -4.84 1.19 8.85
N VAL A 184 -5.90 1.07 9.63
CA VAL A 184 -7.21 0.65 9.15
C VAL A 184 -8.14 1.85 9.18
N PHE A 185 -8.60 2.24 8.02
CA PHE A 185 -9.54 3.35 7.84
C PHE A 185 -10.94 2.83 7.53
N GLN A 186 -11.94 3.63 7.87
CA GLN A 186 -13.33 3.38 7.53
C GLN A 186 -13.88 4.55 6.69
N LYS A 187 -14.59 4.22 5.61
CA LYS A 187 -15.46 5.17 4.93
C LYS A 187 -16.78 5.25 5.68
N LEU A 188 -17.22 6.47 6.04
CA LEU A 188 -18.48 6.64 6.75
C LEU A 188 -19.66 6.00 6.00
N SER A 189 -20.57 5.41 6.74
CA SER A 189 -21.89 5.04 6.22
C SER A 189 -22.65 6.33 5.88
N GLN A 190 -23.29 6.36 4.72
CA GLN A 190 -24.29 7.40 4.49
C GLN A 190 -25.43 7.12 5.46
N THR A 191 -25.54 7.88 6.54
CA THR A 191 -26.77 7.93 7.32
C THR A 191 -27.81 8.57 6.43
N HIS A 192 -28.83 7.80 6.04
CA HIS A 192 -30.06 8.41 5.54
C HIS A 192 -30.67 9.15 6.74
N GLU A 193 -30.52 10.50 6.77
CA GLU A 193 -31.39 11.35 7.56
C GLU A 193 -32.82 11.31 6.99
#